data_3311d61b6e89a3c68d1c4a93ebba82f3
#
_entry.id   3311d61b6e89a3c68d1c4a93ebba82f3
#
_cell.length_a   1.000
_cell.length_b   1.000
_cell.length_c   1.000
_cell.angle_alpha   90.00
_cell.angle_beta   90.00
_cell.angle_gamma   90.00
#
_symmetry.space_group_name_H-M   'P 1'
#
loop_
_entity.id
_entity.type
_entity.pdbx_description
1 polymer ?
#
loop_
_entity_poly.entity_id
_entity_poly.type
_entity_poly.pdbx_seq_one_letter_code
_entity_poly.pdbx_strand_id
1 'polypeptide(L)'
;EVFGLIKYIAIGGPIFFTLWVFFFREPLFQNNRIRNLEIFHAFRLAKLKHYGAFFLLRSPLLIAAVFVYSTALSFFGVEVSSLSLLPLLPVIFFAATIPTPMRAAAITSWIILFPENEGQMAAFGFLQHNFFILFNAVIGLLFLPRANRELFGDKSKIK
;
A
#
# COMPACT_ATOMS: atom_id res chain seq x y z
N GLU A 1 -4.98 -0.01 -24.12
CA GLU A 1 -6.16 -0.41 -23.27
C GLU A 1 -5.89 -0.20 -21.79
N VAL A 2 -4.69 -0.54 -21.26
CA VAL A 2 -4.33 -0.38 -19.85
C VAL A 2 -4.42 1.07 -19.36
N PHE A 3 -3.98 2.04 -20.17
CA PHE A 3 -4.10 3.47 -19.83
C PHE A 3 -5.56 3.95 -19.71
N GLY A 4 -6.50 3.34 -20.42
CA GLY A 4 -7.94 3.60 -20.23
C GLY A 4 -8.41 3.16 -18.85
N LEU A 5 -8.01 1.96 -18.42
CA LEU A 5 -8.36 1.41 -17.10
C LEU A 5 -7.83 2.28 -15.95
N ILE A 6 -6.61 2.80 -16.10
CA ILE A 6 -5.98 3.67 -15.08
C ILE A 6 -6.77 4.96 -14.87
N LYS A 7 -7.32 5.57 -15.93
CA LYS A 7 -8.19 6.74 -15.79
C LYS A 7 -9.42 6.43 -14.95
N TYR A 8 -10.04 5.27 -15.16
CA TYR A 8 -11.20 4.86 -14.35
C TYR A 8 -10.83 4.60 -12.89
N ILE A 9 -9.68 4.01 -12.63
CA ILE A 9 -9.18 3.81 -11.25
C ILE A 9 -8.86 5.16 -10.60
N ALA A 10 -8.22 6.08 -11.33
CA ALA A 10 -7.86 7.41 -10.82
C ALA A 10 -9.09 8.26 -10.46
N ILE A 11 -10.19 8.11 -11.20
CA ILE A 11 -11.45 8.81 -10.92
C ILE A 11 -12.28 8.02 -9.91
N GLY A 12 -12.39 6.71 -10.10
CA GLY A 12 -13.19 5.82 -9.26
C GLY A 12 -12.69 5.75 -7.81
N GLY A 13 -11.38 5.79 -7.60
CA GLY A 13 -10.77 5.75 -6.27
C GLY A 13 -11.25 6.89 -5.36
N PRO A 14 -11.08 8.17 -5.74
CA PRO A 14 -11.58 9.30 -4.97
C PRO A 14 -13.11 9.28 -4.77
N ILE A 15 -13.87 8.89 -5.79
CA ILE A 15 -15.33 8.76 -5.68
C ILE A 15 -15.68 7.69 -4.66
N PHE A 16 -15.08 6.49 -4.77
CA PHE A 16 -15.28 5.40 -3.82
C PHE A 16 -14.92 5.84 -2.40
N PHE A 17 -13.78 6.49 -2.22
CA PHE A 17 -13.34 6.99 -0.93
C PHE A 17 -14.31 8.01 -0.33
N THR A 18 -14.81 8.93 -1.16
CA THR A 18 -15.80 9.93 -0.74
C THR A 18 -17.10 9.26 -0.29
N LEU A 19 -17.61 8.31 -1.08
CA LEU A 19 -18.80 7.53 -0.73
C LEU A 19 -18.57 6.69 0.53
N TRP A 20 -17.37 6.13 0.71
CA TRP A 20 -16.99 5.38 1.91
C TRP A 20 -17.02 6.26 3.16
N VAL A 21 -16.38 7.43 3.12
CA VAL A 21 -16.40 8.39 4.23
C VAL A 21 -17.83 8.84 4.53
N PHE A 22 -18.63 9.13 3.50
CA PHE A 22 -20.03 9.50 3.60
C PHE A 22 -20.85 8.39 4.27
N PHE A 23 -20.70 7.14 3.83
CA PHE A 23 -21.41 5.99 4.42
C PHE A 23 -21.16 5.84 5.93
N PHE A 24 -19.92 6.07 6.40
CA PHE A 24 -19.62 5.97 7.82
C PHE A 24 -20.02 7.20 8.64
N ARG A 25 -20.24 8.35 8.03
CA ARG A 25 -20.54 9.60 8.73
C ARG A 25 -22.00 9.95 8.76
N GLU A 26 -22.73 9.63 7.69
CA GLU A 26 -24.12 10.02 7.60
C GLU A 26 -25.01 9.26 8.58
N PRO A 27 -25.92 9.98 9.29
CA PRO A 27 -26.86 9.36 10.24
C PRO A 27 -27.83 8.40 9.56
N LEU A 28 -28.11 8.58 8.26
CA LEU A 28 -28.99 7.71 7.47
C LEU A 28 -28.59 6.23 7.52
N PHE A 29 -27.29 5.94 7.69
CA PHE A 29 -26.78 4.58 7.71
C PHE A 29 -26.49 4.03 9.11
N GLN A 30 -26.95 4.69 10.19
CA GLN A 30 -26.65 4.27 11.57
C GLN A 30 -27.14 2.86 11.89
N ASN A 31 -28.26 2.44 11.33
CA ASN A 31 -28.85 1.12 11.55
C ASN A 31 -28.31 0.04 10.60
N ASN A 32 -27.36 0.38 9.73
CA ASN A 32 -26.80 -0.58 8.78
C ASN A 32 -25.91 -1.59 9.50
N ARG A 33 -26.21 -2.91 9.32
CA ARG A 33 -25.51 -4.00 9.96
C ARG A 33 -24.01 -4.05 9.60
N ILE A 34 -23.69 -3.76 8.34
CA ILE A 34 -22.29 -3.75 7.84
C ILE A 34 -21.51 -2.62 8.51
N ARG A 35 -22.08 -1.42 8.57
CA ARG A 35 -21.45 -0.27 9.22
C ARG A 35 -21.12 -0.55 10.69
N ASN A 36 -21.95 -1.32 11.37
CA ASN A 36 -21.86 -1.57 12.81
C ASN A 36 -20.93 -2.76 13.18
N LEU A 37 -20.31 -3.43 12.20
CA LEU A 37 -19.28 -4.42 12.47
C LEU A 37 -18.11 -3.78 13.23
N GLU A 38 -17.54 -4.52 14.17
CA GLU A 38 -16.41 -4.06 14.99
C GLU A 38 -15.18 -3.70 14.18
N ILE A 39 -14.93 -4.42 13.09
CA ILE A 39 -13.82 -4.14 12.17
C ILE A 39 -13.85 -2.71 11.61
N PHE A 40 -15.03 -2.09 11.52
CA PHE A 40 -15.20 -0.71 11.03
C PHE A 40 -15.27 0.34 12.15
N HIS A 41 -15.03 -0.04 13.39
CA HIS A 41 -15.11 0.88 14.53
C HIS A 41 -14.23 2.12 14.35
N ALA A 42 -13.00 1.94 13.87
CA ALA A 42 -12.07 3.03 13.61
C ALA A 42 -12.60 4.04 12.59
N PHE A 43 -13.28 3.58 11.53
CA PHE A 43 -13.88 4.46 10.51
C PHE A 43 -15.07 5.26 11.05
N ARG A 44 -15.85 4.70 11.95
CA ARG A 44 -16.95 5.42 12.61
C ARG A 44 -16.46 6.55 13.51
N LEU A 45 -15.33 6.37 14.18
CA LEU A 45 -14.71 7.36 15.06
C LEU A 45 -13.85 8.38 14.32
N ALA A 46 -13.42 8.07 13.11
CA ALA A 46 -12.52 8.92 12.34
C ALA A 46 -13.23 10.23 11.94
N LYS A 47 -12.66 11.35 12.32
CA LYS A 47 -13.09 12.68 11.87
C LYS A 47 -12.41 13.01 10.53
N LEU A 48 -12.99 13.92 9.75
CA LEU A 48 -12.42 14.32 8.44
C LEU A 48 -10.95 14.77 8.54
N LYS A 49 -10.60 15.46 9.62
CA LYS A 49 -9.22 15.87 9.92
C LYS A 49 -8.24 14.68 10.02
N HIS A 50 -8.71 13.50 10.47
CA HIS A 50 -7.85 12.32 10.56
C HIS A 50 -7.53 11.77 9.18
N TYR A 51 -8.47 11.80 8.25
CA TYR A 51 -8.23 11.43 6.85
C TYR A 51 -7.26 12.41 6.17
N GLY A 52 -7.45 13.74 6.40
CA GLY A 52 -6.51 14.76 5.91
C GLY A 52 -5.10 14.59 6.47
N ALA A 53 -4.97 14.37 7.78
CA ALA A 53 -3.69 14.11 8.43
C ALA A 53 -3.02 12.84 7.87
N PHE A 54 -3.78 11.76 7.69
CA PHE A 54 -3.27 10.53 7.11
C PHE A 54 -2.79 10.74 5.67
N PHE A 55 -3.54 11.47 4.86
CA PHE A 55 -3.16 11.82 3.49
C PHE A 55 -1.85 12.63 3.47
N LEU A 56 -1.76 13.68 4.29
CA LEU A 56 -0.55 14.51 4.39
C LEU A 56 0.68 13.72 4.86
N LEU A 57 0.51 12.80 5.80
CA LEU A 57 1.59 11.95 6.29
C LEU A 57 2.04 10.91 5.26
N ARG A 58 1.15 10.46 4.37
CA ARG A 58 1.45 9.44 3.36
C ARG A 58 1.93 10.01 2.03
N SER A 59 1.56 11.25 1.70
CA SER A 59 1.96 11.89 0.45
C SER A 59 3.48 11.98 0.26
N PRO A 60 4.30 12.38 1.26
CA PRO A 60 5.75 12.40 1.10
C PRO A 60 6.33 11.01 0.79
N LEU A 61 5.77 9.96 1.39
CA LEU A 61 6.20 8.60 1.13
C LEU A 61 5.92 8.17 -0.31
N LEU A 62 4.74 8.53 -0.85
CA LEU A 62 4.38 8.24 -2.23
C LEU A 62 5.31 9.02 -3.20
N ILE A 63 5.58 10.29 -2.92
CA ILE A 63 6.49 11.10 -3.73
C ILE A 63 7.90 10.50 -3.72
N ALA A 64 8.43 10.15 -2.55
CA ALA A 64 9.71 9.49 -2.43
C ALA A 64 9.73 8.15 -3.18
N ALA A 65 8.66 7.35 -3.09
CA ALA A 65 8.54 6.10 -3.81
C ALA A 65 8.60 6.31 -5.34
N VAL A 66 7.92 7.33 -5.88
CA VAL A 66 7.97 7.66 -7.32
C VAL A 66 9.42 7.87 -7.77
N PHE A 67 10.21 8.67 -7.05
CA PHE A 67 11.61 8.92 -7.38
C PHE A 67 12.47 7.65 -7.27
N VAL A 68 12.32 6.91 -6.17
CA VAL A 68 13.06 5.66 -5.96
C VAL A 68 12.76 4.65 -7.06
N TYR A 69 11.49 4.45 -7.39
CA TYR A 69 11.10 3.49 -8.42
C TYR A 69 11.48 3.94 -9.83
N SER A 70 11.36 5.24 -10.15
CA SER A 70 11.83 5.76 -11.44
C SER A 70 13.33 5.51 -11.62
N THR A 71 14.14 5.81 -10.60
CA THR A 71 15.59 5.54 -10.62
C THR A 71 15.87 4.04 -10.66
N ALA A 72 15.17 3.24 -9.88
CA ALA A 72 15.39 1.79 -9.86
C ALA A 72 15.06 1.14 -11.22
N LEU A 73 14.00 1.57 -11.90
CA LEU A 73 13.61 1.08 -13.21
C LEU A 73 14.65 1.41 -14.29
N SER A 74 15.30 2.58 -14.21
CA SER A 74 16.35 2.94 -15.15
C SER A 74 17.55 1.98 -15.10
N PHE A 75 17.87 1.38 -13.95
CA PHE A 75 18.89 0.33 -13.84
C PHE A 75 18.53 -0.97 -14.57
N PHE A 76 17.24 -1.18 -14.83
CA PHE A 76 16.74 -2.30 -15.62
C PHE A 76 16.55 -1.93 -17.10
N GLY A 77 17.01 -0.74 -17.52
CA GLY A 77 16.87 -0.25 -18.89
C GLY A 77 15.46 0.21 -19.25
N VAL A 78 14.62 0.50 -18.24
CA VAL A 78 13.25 0.96 -18.46
C VAL A 78 13.14 2.41 -18.02
N GLU A 79 13.04 3.29 -18.99
CA GLU A 79 12.89 4.73 -18.77
C GLU A 79 11.41 5.09 -18.63
N VAL A 80 11.01 5.45 -17.42
CA VAL A 80 9.64 5.86 -17.11
C VAL A 80 9.66 7.22 -16.42
N SER A 81 8.85 8.15 -16.94
CA SER A 81 8.74 9.45 -16.28
C SER A 81 8.11 9.30 -14.89
N SER A 82 8.58 10.08 -13.93
CA SER A 82 8.05 10.07 -12.56
C SER A 82 6.54 10.38 -12.53
N LEU A 83 6.05 11.23 -13.43
CA LEU A 83 4.63 11.55 -13.54
C LEU A 83 3.80 10.35 -14.02
N SER A 84 4.35 9.53 -14.92
CA SER A 84 3.68 8.32 -15.41
C SER A 84 3.62 7.23 -14.34
N LEU A 85 4.60 7.17 -13.45
CA LEU A 85 4.62 6.22 -12.32
C LEU A 85 3.62 6.57 -11.22
N LEU A 86 3.34 7.85 -11.01
CA LEU A 86 2.48 8.29 -9.92
C LEU A 86 1.13 7.57 -9.84
N PRO A 87 0.36 7.42 -10.93
CA PRO A 87 -0.91 6.68 -10.90
C PRO A 87 -0.73 5.16 -10.87
N LEU A 88 0.44 4.63 -11.24
CA LEU A 88 0.69 3.18 -11.33
C LEU A 88 1.07 2.58 -9.97
N LEU A 89 1.88 3.31 -9.16
CA LEU A 89 2.36 2.82 -7.88
C LEU A 89 1.24 2.43 -6.90
N PRO A 90 0.15 3.18 -6.74
CA PRO A 90 -0.96 2.76 -5.88
C PRO A 90 -1.55 1.40 -6.27
N VAL A 91 -1.63 1.10 -7.57
CA VAL A 91 -2.13 -0.19 -8.08
C VAL A 91 -1.19 -1.32 -7.67
N ILE A 92 0.11 -1.11 -7.85
CA ILE A 92 1.15 -2.08 -7.47
C ILE A 92 1.19 -2.28 -5.96
N PHE A 93 1.09 -1.20 -5.17
CA PHE A 93 1.04 -1.29 -3.72
C PHE A 93 -0.20 -2.02 -3.24
N PHE A 94 -1.35 -1.79 -3.87
CA PHE A 94 -2.57 -2.53 -3.58
C PHE A 94 -2.39 -4.02 -3.89
N ALA A 95 -1.86 -4.36 -5.06
CA ALA A 95 -1.56 -5.75 -5.43
C ALA A 95 -0.58 -6.41 -4.45
N ALA A 96 0.38 -5.66 -3.91
CA ALA A 96 1.32 -6.15 -2.90
C ALA A 96 0.67 -6.46 -1.54
N THR A 97 -0.56 -5.98 -1.27
CA THR A 97 -1.32 -6.33 -0.06
C THR A 97 -2.03 -7.67 -0.18
N ILE A 98 -2.20 -8.18 -1.40
CA ILE A 98 -2.84 -9.47 -1.63
C ILE A 98 -1.87 -10.57 -1.17
N PRO A 99 -2.28 -11.47 -0.27
CA PRO A 99 -1.42 -12.49 0.29
C PRO A 99 -1.18 -13.63 -0.72
N THR A 100 -0.31 -13.37 -1.69
CA THR A 100 0.13 -14.38 -2.67
C THR A 100 1.55 -14.83 -2.37
N PRO A 101 1.90 -16.10 -2.69
CA PRO A 101 3.28 -16.57 -2.54
C PRO A 101 4.25 -15.64 -3.28
N MET A 102 5.36 -15.28 -2.62
CA MET A 102 6.40 -14.41 -3.17
C MET A 102 5.89 -13.08 -3.73
N ARG A 103 4.71 -12.61 -3.26
CA ARG A 103 4.03 -11.41 -3.77
C ARG A 103 3.77 -11.45 -5.28
N ALA A 104 3.43 -12.61 -5.80
CA ALA A 104 3.19 -12.81 -7.23
C ALA A 104 2.20 -11.80 -7.83
N ALA A 105 1.15 -11.42 -7.10
CA ALA A 105 0.19 -10.41 -7.56
C ALA A 105 0.85 -9.06 -7.87
N ALA A 106 1.80 -8.62 -7.05
CA ALA A 106 2.52 -7.38 -7.29
C ALA A 106 3.51 -7.49 -8.45
N ILE A 107 4.21 -8.62 -8.58
CA ILE A 107 5.11 -8.89 -9.70
C ILE A 107 4.32 -8.90 -11.02
N THR A 108 3.18 -9.61 -11.04
CA THR A 108 2.28 -9.64 -12.20
C THR A 108 1.76 -8.26 -12.56
N SER A 109 1.48 -7.41 -11.55
CA SER A 109 1.04 -6.03 -11.81
C SER A 109 2.13 -5.21 -12.52
N TRP A 110 3.42 -5.37 -12.17
CA TRP A 110 4.51 -4.74 -12.91
C TRP A 110 4.52 -5.17 -14.38
N ILE A 111 4.38 -6.47 -14.65
CA ILE A 111 4.37 -7.02 -16.02
C ILE A 111 3.19 -6.47 -16.82
N ILE A 112 1.99 -6.50 -16.26
CA ILE A 112 0.76 -6.03 -16.94
C ILE A 112 0.80 -4.52 -17.23
N LEU A 113 1.38 -3.74 -16.34
CA LEU A 113 1.44 -2.28 -16.49
C LEU A 113 2.51 -1.82 -17.49
N PHE A 114 3.49 -2.68 -17.79
CA PHE A 114 4.59 -2.39 -18.73
C PHE A 114 4.79 -3.54 -19.74
N PRO A 115 3.81 -3.79 -20.61
CA PRO A 115 3.81 -4.96 -21.49
C PRO A 115 4.96 -4.94 -22.52
N GLU A 116 5.55 -3.78 -22.83
CA GLU A 116 6.69 -3.67 -23.73
C GLU A 116 8.02 -4.11 -23.10
N ASN A 117 8.04 -4.26 -21.76
CA ASN A 117 9.24 -4.57 -20.98
C ASN A 117 9.01 -5.75 -20.02
N GLU A 118 8.25 -6.76 -20.43
CA GLU A 118 7.81 -7.86 -19.56
C GLU A 118 8.95 -8.53 -18.79
N GLY A 119 10.04 -8.87 -19.49
CA GLY A 119 11.20 -9.53 -18.90
C GLY A 119 11.89 -8.68 -17.83
N GLN A 120 12.11 -7.39 -18.12
CA GLN A 120 12.70 -6.44 -17.20
C GLN A 120 11.79 -6.20 -16.00
N MET A 121 10.48 -6.11 -16.22
CA MET A 121 9.51 -5.93 -15.16
C MET A 121 9.33 -7.15 -14.27
N ALA A 122 9.41 -8.35 -14.84
CA ALA A 122 9.42 -9.58 -14.06
C ALA A 122 10.67 -9.65 -13.16
N ALA A 123 11.86 -9.37 -13.72
CA ALA A 123 13.11 -9.35 -12.97
C ALA A 123 13.12 -8.27 -11.89
N PHE A 124 12.71 -7.04 -12.24
CA PHE A 124 12.61 -5.93 -11.32
C PHE A 124 11.63 -6.23 -10.17
N GLY A 125 10.41 -6.63 -10.50
CA GLY A 125 9.37 -6.94 -9.51
C GLY A 125 9.80 -8.07 -8.57
N PHE A 126 10.40 -9.12 -9.11
CA PHE A 126 10.94 -10.23 -8.31
C PHE A 126 12.02 -9.75 -7.34
N LEU A 127 13.03 -9.05 -7.86
CA LEU A 127 14.15 -8.59 -7.06
C LEU A 127 13.72 -7.58 -6.00
N GLN A 128 12.93 -6.61 -6.38
CA GLN A 128 12.42 -5.55 -5.49
C GLN A 128 11.59 -6.13 -4.34
N HIS A 129 10.62 -6.99 -4.63
CA HIS A 129 9.76 -7.54 -3.58
C HIS A 129 10.50 -8.49 -2.65
N ASN A 130 11.40 -9.32 -3.17
CA ASN A 130 12.21 -10.20 -2.35
C ASN A 130 13.24 -9.43 -1.51
N PHE A 131 13.84 -8.37 -2.07
CA PHE A 131 14.71 -7.47 -1.31
C PHE A 131 13.98 -6.87 -0.09
N PHE A 132 12.75 -6.36 -0.27
CA PHE A 132 11.98 -5.80 0.85
C PHE A 132 11.59 -6.85 1.88
N ILE A 133 11.27 -8.08 1.46
CA ILE A 133 11.00 -9.17 2.41
C ILE A 133 12.25 -9.45 3.25
N LEU A 134 13.39 -9.62 2.61
CA LEU A 134 14.66 -9.89 3.27
C LEU A 134 15.08 -8.74 4.20
N PHE A 135 15.00 -7.50 3.69
CA PHE A 135 15.32 -6.31 4.46
C PHE A 135 14.45 -6.20 5.72
N ASN A 136 13.14 -6.37 5.59
CA ASN A 136 12.23 -6.35 6.73
C ASN A 136 12.49 -7.49 7.71
N ALA A 137 12.86 -8.68 7.22
CA ALA A 137 13.24 -9.81 8.08
C ALA A 137 14.49 -9.50 8.89
N VAL A 138 15.52 -8.92 8.27
CA VAL A 138 16.76 -8.50 8.97
C VAL A 138 16.45 -7.44 10.03
N ILE A 139 15.69 -6.41 9.67
CA ILE A 139 15.25 -5.37 10.62
C ILE A 139 14.45 -6.01 11.77
N GLY A 140 13.50 -6.89 11.45
CA GLY A 140 12.71 -7.62 12.46
C GLY A 140 13.58 -8.41 13.43
N LEU A 141 14.59 -9.12 12.91
CA LEU A 141 15.53 -9.86 13.75
C LEU A 141 16.35 -8.97 14.69
N LEU A 142 16.78 -7.79 14.22
CA LEU A 142 17.52 -6.82 15.05
C LEU A 142 16.67 -6.29 16.21
N PHE A 143 15.37 -6.07 15.98
CA PHE A 143 14.46 -5.55 17.00
C PHE A 143 13.78 -6.64 17.85
N LEU A 144 13.86 -7.91 17.43
CA LEU A 144 13.21 -9.03 18.12
C LEU A 144 13.57 -9.15 19.62
N PRO A 145 14.86 -9.01 20.04
CA PRO A 145 15.23 -9.11 21.46
C PRO A 145 14.57 -8.00 22.30
N ARG A 146 14.48 -6.79 21.73
CA ARG A 146 13.83 -5.65 22.40
C ARG A 146 12.32 -5.86 22.51
N ALA A 147 11.68 -6.22 21.41
CA ALA A 147 10.24 -6.50 21.36
C ALA A 147 9.86 -7.64 22.33
N ASN A 148 10.66 -8.71 22.36
CA ASN A 148 10.45 -9.84 23.26
C ASN A 148 10.54 -9.42 24.74
N ARG A 149 11.51 -8.56 25.08
CA ARG A 149 11.65 -8.01 26.43
C ARG A 149 10.49 -7.09 26.81
N GLU A 150 10.01 -6.26 25.89
CA GLU A 150 8.88 -5.36 26.14
C GLU A 150 7.55 -6.13 26.26
N LEU A 151 7.35 -7.19 25.48
CA LEU A 151 6.11 -7.96 25.50
C LEU A 151 6.05 -9.03 26.59
N PHE A 152 7.19 -9.64 26.95
CA PHE A 152 7.24 -10.80 27.82
C PHE A 152 8.14 -10.63 29.05
N GLY A 153 8.97 -9.59 29.10
CA GLY A 153 10.00 -9.40 30.14
C GLY A 153 9.51 -8.92 31.50
N ASP A 154 8.25 -8.51 31.64
CA ASP A 154 7.74 -7.87 32.89
C ASP A 154 6.78 -8.76 33.68
N LYS A 155 6.83 -10.10 33.51
CA LYS A 155 6.06 -11.03 34.36
C LYS A 155 6.60 -11.13 35.81
N SER A 156 7.73 -10.50 36.13
CA SER A 156 8.30 -10.53 37.48
C SER A 156 7.80 -9.44 38.43
N LYS A 157 7.00 -8.46 37.91
CA LYS A 157 6.46 -7.37 38.73
C LYS A 157 4.99 -7.52 39.12
N ILE A 158 4.36 -8.65 38.78
CA ILE A 158 3.02 -9.00 39.24
C ILE A 158 3.16 -10.09 40.28
N LYS A 159 3.63 -9.72 41.48
CA LYS A 159 3.45 -10.45 42.73
C LYS A 159 3.15 -9.45 43.84
#